data_04ff20ada103ff70c109b012f7273890
#
_entry.id   04ff20ada103ff70c109b012f7273890
#
_cell.length_a   1.000
_cell.length_b   1.000
_cell.length_c   1.000
_cell.angle_alpha   90.00
_cell.angle_beta   90.00
_cell.angle_gamma   90.00
#
_symmetry.space_group_name_H-M   'P 1'
#
loop_
_entity.id
_entity.type
_entity.pdbx_description
1 polymer ?
#
loop_
_entity_poly.entity_id
_entity_poly.type
_entity_poly.pdbx_seq_one_letter_code
_entity_poly.pdbx_strand_id
1 'polypeptide(L)'
;MSYVSAQKFLNDHGIKQETIRSGEQKAVGGLTEDLPESTRKILQEQNKEAYERFVKAIAEGRNLSEDEVKKLADGRTYTGTQAVANKLADKVGTEDELIDLIKEEKGLSNPTVIELRADKTTENLISRFVKATTKSFISELNSEVNSNKVERSYLG
;
A
#
# COMPACT_ATOMS: atom_id res chain seq x y z
N MET A 1 5.78 10.05 -9.40
CA MET A 1 4.29 10.02 -9.33
C MET A 1 3.75 10.26 -10.73
N SER A 2 2.84 9.42 -11.22
CA SER A 2 2.19 9.60 -12.53
C SER A 2 0.71 9.94 -12.34
N TYR A 3 0.20 10.79 -13.24
CA TYR A 3 -1.19 11.23 -13.24
C TYR A 3 -1.76 11.07 -14.66
N VAL A 4 -2.96 10.51 -14.75
CA VAL A 4 -3.67 10.32 -16.02
C VAL A 4 -5.02 11.02 -15.93
N SER A 5 -5.37 11.82 -16.95
CA SER A 5 -6.69 12.45 -17.08
C SER A 5 -7.36 11.99 -18.35
N ALA A 6 -8.65 11.65 -18.25
CA ALA A 6 -9.54 11.40 -19.37
C ALA A 6 -10.53 12.55 -19.60
N GLN A 7 -10.35 13.70 -18.94
CA GLN A 7 -11.29 14.83 -18.96
C GLN A 7 -11.63 15.27 -20.40
N LYS A 8 -10.61 15.43 -21.23
CA LYS A 8 -10.81 15.83 -22.63
C LYS A 8 -11.69 14.82 -23.38
N PHE A 9 -11.38 13.54 -23.25
CA PHE A 9 -12.16 12.47 -23.89
C PHE A 9 -13.63 12.49 -23.46
N LEU A 10 -13.90 12.64 -22.18
CA LEU A 10 -15.25 12.68 -21.65
C LEU A 10 -16.01 13.92 -22.16
N ASN A 11 -15.37 15.07 -22.17
CA ASN A 11 -15.97 16.31 -22.67
C ASN A 11 -16.31 16.22 -24.19
N ASP A 12 -15.42 15.64 -24.97
CA ASP A 12 -15.61 15.44 -26.42
C ASP A 12 -16.80 14.50 -26.71
N HIS A 13 -17.16 13.63 -25.75
CA HIS A 13 -18.30 12.70 -25.84
C HIS A 13 -19.54 13.20 -25.06
N GLY A 14 -19.56 14.46 -24.64
CA GLY A 14 -20.70 15.07 -23.96
C GLY A 14 -20.90 14.61 -22.52
N ILE A 15 -19.94 13.90 -21.93
CA ILE A 15 -19.99 13.45 -20.52
C ILE A 15 -19.33 14.52 -19.65
N LYS A 16 -20.11 15.09 -18.72
CA LYS A 16 -19.62 16.07 -17.75
C LYS A 16 -19.70 15.47 -16.36
N GLN A 17 -18.62 15.61 -15.60
CA GLN A 17 -18.60 15.31 -14.17
C GLN A 17 -18.60 16.60 -13.39
N GLU A 18 -19.48 16.69 -12.39
CA GLU A 18 -19.53 17.78 -11.44
C GLU A 18 -19.13 17.23 -10.06
N THR A 19 -18.15 17.87 -9.42
CA THR A 19 -17.65 17.46 -8.09
C THR A 19 -17.90 18.58 -7.10
N ILE A 20 -18.73 18.32 -6.09
CA ILE A 20 -18.99 19.26 -4.99
C ILE A 20 -17.95 19.01 -3.89
N ARG A 21 -17.19 20.04 -3.50
CA ARG A 21 -16.05 19.95 -2.57
C ARG A 21 -16.18 20.95 -1.44
N SER A 22 -15.77 20.56 -0.26
CA SER A 22 -15.64 21.45 0.91
C SER A 22 -14.28 22.18 0.97
N GLY A 23 -13.36 21.94 0.02
CA GLY A 23 -12.06 22.59 -0.08
C GLY A 23 -11.41 22.32 -1.44
N GLU A 24 -10.66 23.26 -1.98
CA GLU A 24 -10.07 23.20 -3.33
C GLU A 24 -9.17 21.99 -3.56
N GLN A 25 -8.48 21.52 -2.54
CA GLN A 25 -7.56 20.36 -2.62
C GLN A 25 -8.22 19.02 -2.28
N LYS A 26 -9.52 19.01 -1.98
CA LYS A 26 -10.25 17.75 -1.75
C LYS A 26 -10.66 17.10 -3.06
N ALA A 27 -10.51 15.76 -3.13
CA ALA A 27 -10.89 14.95 -4.28
C ALA A 27 -10.22 15.39 -5.61
N VAL A 28 -9.01 15.94 -5.53
CA VAL A 28 -8.20 16.29 -6.70
C VAL A 28 -7.40 15.06 -7.13
N GLY A 29 -7.24 14.87 -8.45
CA GLY A 29 -6.44 13.76 -8.98
C GLY A 29 -7.28 12.57 -9.43
N GLY A 30 -8.59 12.75 -9.63
CA GLY A 30 -9.46 11.78 -10.29
C GLY A 30 -9.17 11.64 -11.79
N LEU A 31 -9.55 10.51 -12.39
CA LEU A 31 -9.38 10.25 -13.82
C LEU A 31 -10.14 11.26 -14.71
N THR A 32 -11.17 11.88 -14.16
CA THR A 32 -12.15 12.70 -14.88
C THR A 32 -11.86 14.20 -14.83
N GLU A 33 -10.79 14.61 -14.15
CA GLU A 33 -10.40 16.01 -14.02
C GLU A 33 -8.92 16.19 -14.31
N ASP A 34 -8.56 17.32 -14.92
CA ASP A 34 -7.15 17.70 -15.05
C ASP A 34 -6.59 18.14 -13.70
N LEU A 35 -5.31 17.87 -13.49
CA LEU A 35 -4.63 18.25 -12.25
C LEU A 35 -4.40 19.78 -12.25
N PRO A 36 -5.01 20.53 -11.34
CA PRO A 36 -4.77 21.96 -11.23
C PRO A 36 -3.30 22.29 -10.98
N GLU A 37 -2.83 23.41 -11.52
CA GLU A 37 -1.44 23.81 -11.37
C GLU A 37 -1.05 24.09 -9.90
N SER A 38 -1.99 24.59 -9.11
CA SER A 38 -1.80 24.77 -7.65
C SER A 38 -1.54 23.43 -6.96
N THR A 39 -2.33 22.43 -7.27
CA THR A 39 -2.14 21.07 -6.73
C THR A 39 -0.84 20.45 -7.21
N ARG A 40 -0.51 20.64 -8.49
CA ARG A 40 0.76 20.15 -9.07
C ARG A 40 1.96 20.68 -8.29
N LYS A 41 1.97 21.98 -7.98
CA LYS A 41 3.05 22.61 -7.20
C LYS A 41 3.15 22.00 -5.79
N ILE A 42 2.02 21.84 -5.10
CA ILE A 42 2.00 21.24 -3.76
C ILE A 42 2.59 19.82 -3.80
N LEU A 43 2.16 19.00 -4.77
CA LEU A 43 2.67 17.63 -4.91
C LEU A 43 4.16 17.60 -5.28
N GLN A 44 4.64 18.54 -6.08
CA GLN A 44 6.06 18.65 -6.41
C GLN A 44 6.89 19.03 -5.19
N GLU A 45 6.44 19.98 -4.40
CA GLU A 45 7.11 20.38 -3.15
C GLU A 45 7.17 19.23 -2.14
N GLN A 46 6.06 18.54 -1.92
CA GLN A 46 6.00 17.36 -1.06
C GLN A 46 6.94 16.24 -1.54
N ASN A 47 6.97 15.99 -2.86
CA ASN A 47 7.85 14.98 -3.43
C ASN A 47 9.32 15.37 -3.28
N LYS A 48 9.64 16.65 -3.47
CA LYS A 48 11.00 17.19 -3.27
C LYS A 48 11.44 17.02 -1.82
N GLU A 49 10.61 17.40 -0.87
CA GLU A 49 10.92 17.27 0.56
C GLU A 49 11.11 15.79 0.96
N ALA A 50 10.26 14.90 0.46
CA ALA A 50 10.40 13.46 0.69
C ALA A 50 11.71 12.91 0.10
N TYR A 51 12.08 13.35 -1.11
CA TYR A 51 13.33 12.98 -1.76
C TYR A 51 14.55 13.49 -0.98
N GLU A 52 14.54 14.72 -0.53
CA GLU A 52 15.66 15.30 0.26
C GLU A 52 15.84 14.53 1.57
N ARG A 53 14.75 14.19 2.28
CA ARG A 53 14.81 13.35 3.49
C ARG A 53 15.35 11.95 3.19
N PHE A 54 14.95 11.36 2.09
CA PHE A 54 15.44 10.06 1.65
C PHE A 54 16.95 10.10 1.36
N VAL A 55 17.41 11.09 0.60
CA VAL A 55 18.85 11.28 0.29
C VAL A 55 19.66 11.45 1.58
N LYS A 56 19.20 12.29 2.50
CA LYS A 56 19.87 12.54 3.77
C LYS A 56 19.97 11.28 4.62
N ALA A 57 18.88 10.51 4.74
CA ALA A 57 18.89 9.28 5.52
C ALA A 57 19.89 8.24 4.97
N ILE A 58 20.00 8.12 3.64
CA ILE A 58 21.00 7.23 3.04
C ILE A 58 22.42 7.77 3.25
N ALA A 59 22.62 9.07 3.03
CA ALA A 59 23.93 9.70 3.22
C ALA A 59 24.47 9.46 4.64
N GLU A 60 23.64 9.72 5.65
CA GLU A 60 23.98 9.47 7.05
C GLU A 60 24.17 7.98 7.36
N GLY A 61 23.26 7.12 6.93
CA GLY A 61 23.28 5.69 7.22
C GLY A 61 24.42 4.93 6.52
N ARG A 62 24.90 5.44 5.38
CA ARG A 62 25.93 4.80 4.56
C ARG A 62 27.26 5.56 4.54
N ASN A 63 27.36 6.66 5.28
CA ASN A 63 28.54 7.54 5.31
C ASN A 63 28.97 7.98 3.90
N LEU A 64 27.99 8.40 3.10
CA LEU A 64 28.15 8.96 1.76
C LEU A 64 27.84 10.44 1.78
N SER A 65 28.35 11.19 0.80
CA SER A 65 27.89 12.55 0.58
C SER A 65 26.48 12.57 -0.06
N GLU A 66 25.69 13.60 0.21
CA GLU A 66 24.39 13.74 -0.44
C GLU A 66 24.49 13.77 -1.97
N ASP A 67 25.59 14.34 -2.52
CA ASP A 67 25.80 14.41 -3.96
C ASP A 67 26.09 13.03 -4.57
N GLU A 68 26.78 12.14 -3.85
CA GLU A 68 26.94 10.76 -4.26
C GLU A 68 25.60 10.02 -4.24
N VAL A 69 24.82 10.18 -3.16
CA VAL A 69 23.49 9.57 -3.06
C VAL A 69 22.55 10.08 -4.14
N LYS A 70 22.54 11.39 -4.45
CA LYS A 70 21.70 11.94 -5.53
C LYS A 70 22.01 11.35 -6.89
N LYS A 71 23.27 10.99 -7.18
CA LYS A 71 23.65 10.29 -8.42
C LYS A 71 23.11 8.87 -8.49
N LEU A 72 22.94 8.23 -7.33
CA LEU A 72 22.40 6.89 -7.23
C LEU A 72 20.87 6.85 -7.14
N ALA A 73 20.25 7.89 -6.60
CA ALA A 73 18.83 7.99 -6.31
C ALA A 73 18.02 8.58 -7.49
N ASP A 74 18.23 8.07 -8.70
CA ASP A 74 17.53 8.51 -9.92
C ASP A 74 16.25 7.70 -10.23
N GLY A 75 15.87 6.77 -9.35
CA GLY A 75 14.67 5.95 -9.49
C GLY A 75 14.90 4.57 -10.11
N ARG A 76 16.16 4.25 -10.47
CA ARG A 76 16.50 2.89 -10.94
C ARG A 76 16.54 1.89 -9.79
N THR A 77 16.45 0.61 -10.14
CA THR A 77 16.71 -0.50 -9.22
C THR A 77 18.14 -0.99 -9.37
N TYR A 78 18.71 -1.53 -8.30
CA TYR A 78 20.05 -2.11 -8.27
C TYR A 78 19.96 -3.61 -7.97
N THR A 79 20.84 -4.40 -8.61
CA THR A 79 21.09 -5.78 -8.16
C THR A 79 21.83 -5.76 -6.83
N GLY A 80 21.82 -6.87 -6.08
CA GLY A 80 22.57 -6.97 -4.82
C GLY A 80 24.05 -6.62 -4.99
N THR A 81 24.68 -7.13 -6.05
CA THR A 81 26.10 -6.84 -6.37
C THR A 81 26.33 -5.35 -6.65
N GLN A 82 25.43 -4.72 -7.40
CA GLN A 82 25.50 -3.27 -7.67
C GLN A 82 25.27 -2.45 -6.40
N ALA A 83 24.36 -2.88 -5.53
CA ALA A 83 24.10 -2.21 -4.25
C ALA A 83 25.35 -2.23 -3.37
N VAL A 84 26.05 -3.37 -3.28
CA VAL A 84 27.31 -3.48 -2.54
C VAL A 84 28.41 -2.61 -3.17
N ALA A 85 28.57 -2.65 -4.50
CA ALA A 85 29.57 -1.83 -5.20
C ALA A 85 29.34 -0.32 -5.00
N ASN A 86 28.08 0.11 -4.88
CA ASN A 86 27.70 1.48 -4.60
C ASN A 86 27.58 1.81 -3.08
N LYS A 87 28.02 0.93 -2.21
CA LYS A 87 27.95 1.07 -0.74
C LYS A 87 26.54 1.21 -0.16
N LEU A 88 25.52 0.83 -0.93
CA LEU A 88 24.11 0.84 -0.49
C LEU A 88 23.73 -0.39 0.34
N ALA A 89 24.52 -1.47 0.23
CA ALA A 89 24.42 -2.68 1.03
C ALA A 89 25.83 -3.14 1.45
N ASP A 90 25.91 -3.95 2.49
CA ASP A 90 27.19 -4.43 3.03
C ASP A 90 27.64 -5.71 2.33
N LYS A 91 26.71 -6.65 2.12
CA LYS A 91 26.96 -7.96 1.49
C LYS A 91 25.74 -8.41 0.71
N VAL A 92 25.94 -9.36 -0.20
CA VAL A 92 24.89 -10.18 -0.81
C VAL A 92 24.96 -11.55 -0.16
N GLY A 93 23.83 -12.09 0.25
CA GLY A 93 23.77 -13.40 0.89
C GLY A 93 22.34 -13.90 1.05
N THR A 94 22.20 -15.11 1.54
CA THR A 94 20.94 -15.75 1.92
C THR A 94 20.57 -15.42 3.38
N GLU A 95 19.37 -15.76 3.80
CA GLU A 95 18.93 -15.61 5.19
C GLU A 95 19.80 -16.42 6.16
N ASP A 96 20.16 -17.66 5.79
CA ASP A 96 21.02 -18.51 6.62
C ASP A 96 22.41 -17.90 6.79
N GLU A 97 23.02 -17.37 5.72
CA GLU A 97 24.31 -16.68 5.78
C GLU A 97 24.24 -15.41 6.63
N LEU A 98 23.12 -14.69 6.62
CA LEU A 98 22.91 -13.54 7.49
C LEU A 98 22.83 -13.95 8.97
N ILE A 99 22.12 -15.03 9.28
CA ILE A 99 22.00 -15.56 10.63
C ILE A 99 23.38 -15.99 11.14
N ASP A 100 24.16 -16.67 10.33
CA ASP A 100 25.52 -17.11 10.70
C ASP A 100 26.47 -15.91 10.91
N LEU A 101 26.36 -14.88 10.06
CA LEU A 101 27.13 -13.64 10.24
C LEU A 101 26.74 -12.95 11.58
N ILE A 102 25.47 -12.88 11.91
CA ILE A 102 25.01 -12.27 13.18
C ILE A 102 25.51 -13.10 14.38
N LYS A 103 25.49 -14.44 14.30
CA LYS A 103 26.04 -15.31 15.33
C LYS A 103 27.52 -15.00 15.59
N GLU A 104 28.29 -14.91 14.52
CA GLU A 104 29.72 -14.62 14.60
C GLU A 104 29.98 -13.23 15.18
N GLU A 105 29.37 -12.19 14.63
CA GLU A 105 29.59 -10.80 15.07
C GLU A 105 29.11 -10.51 16.50
N LYS A 106 28.06 -11.18 16.98
CA LYS A 106 27.48 -10.98 18.32
C LYS A 106 27.90 -12.08 19.32
N GLY A 107 28.69 -13.07 18.92
CA GLY A 107 29.10 -14.17 19.79
C GLY A 107 27.93 -15.03 20.27
N LEU A 108 26.88 -15.20 19.44
CA LEU A 108 25.70 -15.96 19.82
C LEU A 108 25.84 -17.43 19.46
N SER A 109 25.72 -18.33 20.45
CA SER A 109 25.83 -19.77 20.22
C SER A 109 24.58 -20.41 19.67
N ASN A 110 23.40 -19.92 20.03
CA ASN A 110 22.09 -20.48 19.60
C ASN A 110 21.00 -19.44 19.56
N PRO A 111 20.99 -18.52 18.56
CA PRO A 111 19.98 -17.48 18.45
C PRO A 111 18.62 -18.08 18.06
N THR A 112 17.54 -17.54 18.64
CA THR A 112 16.20 -17.83 18.20
C THR A 112 15.76 -16.79 17.18
N VAL A 113 15.41 -17.23 15.97
CA VAL A 113 14.83 -16.36 14.95
C VAL A 113 13.32 -16.26 15.19
N ILE A 114 12.82 -15.06 15.41
CA ILE A 114 11.40 -14.80 15.60
C ILE A 114 10.89 -14.01 14.39
N GLU A 115 9.98 -14.60 13.62
CA GLU A 115 9.31 -13.91 12.54
C GLU A 115 8.12 -13.10 13.09
N LEU A 116 8.24 -11.79 13.10
CA LEU A 116 7.15 -10.89 13.47
C LEU A 116 6.22 -10.71 12.26
N ARG A 117 5.13 -11.47 12.23
CA ARG A 117 4.06 -11.25 11.24
C ARG A 117 3.00 -10.34 11.84
N ALA A 118 2.60 -9.32 11.07
CA ALA A 118 1.39 -8.59 11.43
C ALA A 118 0.21 -9.58 11.41
N ASP A 119 -0.42 -9.75 12.58
CA ASP A 119 -1.54 -10.67 12.69
C ASP A 119 -2.72 -10.14 11.87
N LYS A 120 -3.18 -10.91 10.88
CA LYS A 120 -4.36 -10.57 10.06
C LYS A 120 -5.68 -10.71 10.84
N THR A 121 -5.64 -10.54 12.15
CA THR A 121 -6.76 -10.75 13.07
C THR A 121 -7.95 -9.87 12.73
N THR A 122 -7.71 -8.66 12.19
CA THR A 122 -8.77 -7.71 11.81
C THR A 122 -9.56 -8.19 10.59
N GLU A 123 -8.88 -8.74 9.56
CA GLU A 123 -9.58 -9.33 8.41
C GLU A 123 -10.39 -10.57 8.81
N ASN A 124 -9.87 -11.37 9.74
CA ASN A 124 -10.57 -12.54 10.27
C ASN A 124 -11.79 -12.15 11.10
N LEU A 125 -11.74 -11.08 11.88
CA LEU A 125 -12.89 -10.60 12.67
C LEU A 125 -14.00 -10.08 11.76
N ILE A 126 -13.68 -9.26 10.76
CA ILE A 126 -14.67 -8.75 9.79
C ILE A 126 -15.28 -9.91 9.00
N SER A 127 -14.47 -10.84 8.50
CA SER A 127 -14.97 -12.00 7.76
C SER A 127 -15.86 -12.92 8.61
N ARG A 128 -15.52 -13.10 9.90
CA ARG A 128 -16.35 -13.84 10.86
C ARG A 128 -17.66 -13.12 11.16
N PHE A 129 -17.63 -11.80 11.30
CA PHE A 129 -18.82 -10.99 11.52
C PHE A 129 -19.76 -11.04 10.31
N VAL A 130 -19.22 -10.87 9.09
CA VAL A 130 -19.99 -10.98 7.83
C VAL A 130 -20.59 -12.39 7.69
N LYS A 131 -19.82 -13.45 7.93
CA LYS A 131 -20.33 -14.83 7.89
C LYS A 131 -21.42 -15.09 8.92
N ALA A 132 -21.29 -14.56 10.13
CA ALA A 132 -22.28 -14.74 11.19
C ALA A 132 -23.60 -14.04 10.85
N THR A 133 -23.54 -12.78 10.35
CA THR A 133 -24.74 -12.03 9.94
C THR A 133 -25.42 -12.64 8.72
N THR A 134 -24.65 -13.09 7.72
CA THR A 134 -25.19 -13.76 6.53
C THR A 134 -25.86 -15.08 6.91
N LYS A 135 -25.28 -15.87 7.80
CA LYS A 135 -25.85 -17.13 8.27
C LYS A 135 -27.17 -16.91 9.04
N SER A 136 -27.22 -15.87 9.90
CA SER A 136 -28.43 -15.50 10.64
C SER A 136 -29.56 -15.08 9.66
N PHE A 137 -29.24 -14.24 8.70
CA PHE A 137 -30.19 -13.78 7.70
C PHE A 137 -30.75 -14.93 6.83
N ILE A 138 -29.89 -15.82 6.37
CA ILE A 138 -30.31 -17.02 5.59
C ILE A 138 -31.18 -17.96 6.44
N SER A 139 -30.88 -18.13 7.74
CA SER A 139 -31.70 -18.98 8.62
C SER A 139 -33.09 -18.39 8.85
N GLU A 140 -33.19 -17.05 8.93
CA GLU A 140 -34.45 -16.33 9.10
C GLU A 140 -35.30 -16.42 7.84
N LEU A 141 -34.74 -16.21 6.66
CA LEU A 141 -35.42 -16.40 5.38
C LEU A 141 -35.91 -17.84 5.19
N ASN A 142 -35.11 -18.83 5.55
CA ASN A 142 -35.52 -20.24 5.44
C ASN A 142 -36.65 -20.60 6.42
N SER A 143 -36.68 -19.98 7.62
CA SER A 143 -37.79 -20.17 8.57
C SER A 143 -39.10 -19.57 8.04
N GLU A 144 -39.03 -18.40 7.42
CA GLU A 144 -40.17 -17.70 6.83
C GLU A 144 -40.74 -18.44 5.61
N VAL A 145 -39.86 -18.95 4.75
CA VAL A 145 -40.25 -19.80 3.59
C VAL A 145 -40.90 -21.10 4.04
N ASN A 146 -40.41 -21.75 5.11
CA ASN A 146 -40.99 -22.96 5.63
C ASN A 146 -42.34 -22.73 6.35
N SER A 147 -42.50 -21.64 7.08
CA SER A 147 -43.77 -21.28 7.71
C SER A 147 -44.88 -21.04 6.65
N ASN A 148 -44.54 -20.32 5.57
CA ASN A 148 -45.47 -20.09 4.44
C ASN A 148 -45.81 -21.34 3.66
N LYS A 149 -44.93 -22.38 3.66
CA LYS A 149 -45.23 -23.68 3.05
C LYS A 149 -46.20 -24.51 3.88
N VAL A 150 -46.12 -24.43 5.20
CA VAL A 150 -47.01 -25.14 6.10
C VAL A 150 -48.40 -24.53 6.04
N GLU A 151 -48.57 -23.22 5.98
CA GLU A 151 -49.88 -22.57 5.86
C GLU A 151 -50.61 -22.91 4.58
N ARG A 152 -49.90 -23.07 3.45
CA ARG A 152 -50.48 -23.50 2.17
C ARG A 152 -50.91 -24.97 2.14
N SER A 153 -50.40 -25.83 3.02
CA SER A 153 -50.76 -27.24 3.08
C SER A 153 -52.06 -27.52 3.86
N TYR A 154 -52.58 -26.54 4.60
CA TYR A 154 -53.83 -26.67 5.37
C TYR A 154 -55.04 -26.04 4.66
N LEU A 155 -54.87 -25.42 3.47
CA LEU A 155 -55.92 -24.77 2.67
C LEU A 155 -56.22 -25.52 1.36
N GLY A 156 -55.81 -26.79 1.23
CA GLY A 156 -56.12 -27.68 0.10
C GLY A 156 -56.98 -28.88 0.47
#